data_28daf365772d2c1de2fb23f45227a1d5
#
_entry.id   28daf365772d2c1de2fb23f45227a1d5
#
_cell.length_a   1.000
_cell.length_b   1.000
_cell.length_c   1.000
_cell.angle_alpha   90.00
_cell.angle_beta   90.00
_cell.angle_gamma   90.00
#
_symmetry.space_group_name_H-M   'P 1'
#
loop_
_entity.id
_entity.type
_entity.pdbx_description
1 polymer ?
#
loop_
_entity_poly.entity_id
_entity_poly.type
_entity_poly.pdbx_seq_one_letter_code
_entity_poly.pdbx_strand_id
1 'polypeptide(L)'
;FLDSLSLIPGEKAFIENKDVPAFCQELLPVIQKFFKCRMVEFHPENYGMVKPEFRFYLDAPQENMVTCKATVKYGDREFSLYTTDDIAARDMNRETVVRNVIHKYSNAFHPFEQCAVIADDEEMEYEFLTEGIQALQAVGEVFISDALRRIEVRNSPKVTVGVSLSGNLLELSMTAGDISKE
;
A
#
# COMPACT_ATOMS: atom_id res chain seq x y z
N PHE A 1 -28.64 -20.14 -9.52
CA PHE A 1 -27.38 -19.91 -10.25
C PHE A 1 -26.20 -20.51 -9.47
N LEU A 2 -26.01 -20.20 -8.18
CA LEU A 2 -24.89 -20.69 -7.35
C LEU A 2 -24.94 -22.23 -7.16
N ASP A 3 -26.11 -22.84 -7.03
CA ASP A 3 -26.27 -24.26 -6.83
C ASP A 3 -25.86 -25.12 -8.03
N SER A 4 -25.64 -24.50 -9.20
CA SER A 4 -25.26 -25.20 -10.43
C SER A 4 -23.77 -25.09 -10.77
N LEU A 5 -22.99 -24.29 -10.03
CA LEU A 5 -21.56 -24.09 -10.28
C LEU A 5 -20.75 -25.08 -9.43
N SER A 6 -20.43 -26.23 -9.98
CA SER A 6 -19.47 -27.19 -9.41
C SER A 6 -18.06 -26.79 -9.83
N LEU A 7 -17.29 -26.12 -8.98
CA LEU A 7 -15.88 -25.84 -9.22
C LEU A 7 -15.03 -27.02 -8.73
N ILE A 8 -14.62 -27.88 -9.64
CA ILE A 8 -13.72 -28.99 -9.35
C ILE A 8 -12.29 -28.58 -9.76
N PRO A 9 -11.27 -28.77 -8.92
CA PRO A 9 -9.89 -28.45 -9.28
C PRO A 9 -9.46 -29.16 -10.57
N GLY A 10 -8.99 -28.37 -11.57
CA GLY A 10 -8.58 -28.86 -12.87
C GLY A 10 -9.65 -28.89 -13.94
N GLU A 11 -10.90 -28.65 -13.61
CA GLU A 11 -12.01 -28.52 -14.57
C GLU A 11 -12.28 -27.06 -14.94
N LYS A 12 -12.86 -26.84 -16.13
CA LYS A 12 -13.29 -25.54 -16.61
C LYS A 12 -14.79 -25.40 -16.43
N ALA A 13 -15.21 -24.37 -15.72
CA ALA A 13 -16.61 -23.93 -15.68
C ALA A 13 -16.85 -22.82 -16.70
N PHE A 14 -17.98 -22.82 -17.35
CA PHE A 14 -18.38 -21.82 -18.33
C PHE A 14 -19.60 -21.07 -17.80
N ILE A 15 -19.59 -19.74 -17.93
CA ILE A 15 -20.67 -18.84 -17.52
C ILE A 15 -21.24 -18.24 -18.79
N GLU A 16 -22.56 -18.35 -18.98
CA GLU A 16 -23.22 -17.73 -20.11
C GLU A 16 -23.19 -16.19 -20.00
N ASN A 17 -23.09 -15.48 -21.12
CA ASN A 17 -22.99 -14.01 -21.15
C ASN A 17 -24.07 -13.29 -20.35
N LYS A 18 -25.29 -13.84 -20.31
CA LYS A 18 -26.41 -13.28 -19.54
C LYS A 18 -26.20 -13.33 -18.03
N ASP A 19 -25.39 -14.29 -17.56
CA ASP A 19 -25.13 -14.54 -16.12
C ASP A 19 -23.81 -13.90 -15.64
N VAL A 20 -23.00 -13.35 -16.56
CA VAL A 20 -21.72 -12.70 -16.22
C VAL A 20 -21.91 -11.52 -15.26
N PRO A 21 -22.92 -10.63 -15.39
CA PRO A 21 -23.13 -9.57 -14.40
C PRO A 21 -23.42 -10.10 -13.00
N ALA A 22 -24.26 -11.09 -12.86
CA ALA A 22 -24.56 -11.72 -11.56
C ALA A 22 -23.31 -12.41 -10.98
N PHE A 23 -22.54 -13.10 -11.82
CA PHE A 23 -21.26 -13.69 -11.42
C PHE A 23 -20.30 -12.62 -10.87
N CYS A 24 -20.16 -11.49 -11.55
CA CYS A 24 -19.28 -10.40 -11.13
C CYS A 24 -19.72 -9.75 -9.82
N GLN A 25 -21.02 -9.58 -9.62
CA GLN A 25 -21.58 -8.89 -8.47
C GLN A 25 -21.68 -9.77 -7.22
N GLU A 26 -22.00 -11.05 -7.38
CA GLU A 26 -22.32 -11.94 -6.28
C GLU A 26 -21.22 -12.98 -6.00
N LEU A 27 -20.73 -13.66 -7.03
CA LEU A 27 -19.83 -14.80 -6.85
C LEU A 27 -18.35 -14.42 -6.90
N LEU A 28 -17.96 -13.56 -7.81
CA LEU A 28 -16.56 -13.19 -7.97
C LEU A 28 -15.94 -12.57 -6.69
N PRO A 29 -16.62 -11.67 -5.96
CA PRO A 29 -16.12 -11.17 -4.68
C PRO A 29 -15.93 -12.26 -3.64
N VAL A 30 -16.82 -13.24 -3.60
CA VAL A 30 -16.72 -14.39 -2.69
C VAL A 30 -15.51 -15.26 -3.06
N ILE A 31 -15.32 -15.54 -4.34
CA ILE A 31 -14.14 -16.31 -4.80
C ILE A 31 -12.85 -15.58 -4.48
N GLN A 32 -12.78 -14.28 -4.71
CA GLN A 32 -11.60 -13.45 -4.44
C GLN A 32 -11.24 -13.40 -2.94
N LYS A 33 -12.22 -13.56 -2.05
CA LYS A 33 -12.00 -13.59 -0.60
C LYS A 33 -11.20 -14.83 -0.16
N PHE A 34 -11.36 -15.95 -0.86
CA PHE A 34 -10.75 -17.24 -0.49
C PHE A 34 -9.62 -17.67 -1.43
N PHE A 35 -9.58 -17.13 -2.65
CA PHE A 35 -8.65 -17.56 -3.70
C PHE A 35 -8.00 -16.38 -4.39
N LYS A 36 -6.70 -16.53 -4.71
CA LYS A 36 -6.00 -15.59 -5.59
C LYS A 36 -6.51 -15.76 -7.02
N CYS A 37 -7.30 -14.82 -7.51
CA CYS A 37 -7.85 -14.82 -8.86
C CYS A 37 -6.91 -14.11 -9.84
N ARG A 38 -6.68 -14.71 -10.99
CA ARG A 38 -5.99 -14.09 -12.12
C ARG A 38 -7.02 -13.76 -13.19
N MET A 39 -7.20 -12.48 -13.48
CA MET A 39 -8.02 -12.01 -14.59
C MET A 39 -7.17 -11.98 -15.86
N VAL A 40 -7.65 -12.58 -16.95
CA VAL A 40 -6.98 -12.59 -18.24
C VAL A 40 -7.99 -12.07 -19.27
N GLU A 41 -7.74 -10.89 -19.83
CA GLU A 41 -8.62 -10.23 -20.80
C GLU A 41 -10.09 -10.07 -20.32
N PHE A 42 -10.27 -10.03 -18.98
CA PHE A 42 -11.57 -9.92 -18.35
C PHE A 42 -11.60 -8.74 -17.38
N HIS A 43 -12.57 -7.84 -17.59
CA HIS A 43 -12.75 -6.59 -16.85
C HIS A 43 -14.12 -6.60 -16.15
N PRO A 44 -14.20 -7.02 -14.87
CA PRO A 44 -15.47 -7.13 -14.14
C PRO A 44 -16.27 -5.82 -14.07
N GLU A 45 -15.57 -4.67 -14.11
CA GLU A 45 -16.18 -3.34 -14.14
C GLU A 45 -17.09 -3.12 -15.36
N ASN A 46 -16.84 -3.79 -16.48
CA ASN A 46 -17.70 -3.75 -17.65
C ASN A 46 -19.05 -4.45 -17.44
N TYR A 47 -19.16 -5.22 -16.37
CA TYR A 47 -20.33 -6.03 -16.01
C TYR A 47 -21.00 -5.56 -14.70
N GLY A 48 -20.82 -4.28 -14.37
CA GLY A 48 -21.48 -3.64 -13.23
C GLY A 48 -20.75 -3.75 -11.90
N MET A 49 -19.54 -4.31 -11.88
CA MET A 49 -18.70 -4.24 -10.69
C MET A 49 -18.14 -2.82 -10.54
N VAL A 50 -18.43 -2.16 -9.42
CA VAL A 50 -17.96 -0.80 -9.17
C VAL A 50 -16.46 -0.83 -8.92
N LYS A 51 -15.72 0.02 -9.64
CA LYS A 51 -14.27 0.14 -9.46
C LYS A 51 -13.97 0.78 -8.10
N PRO A 52 -13.07 0.19 -7.27
CA PRO A 52 -12.67 0.80 -6.02
C PRO A 52 -11.84 2.08 -6.26
N GLU A 53 -12.11 3.10 -5.47
CA GLU A 53 -11.31 4.32 -5.34
C GLU A 53 -10.64 4.29 -3.98
N PHE A 54 -9.30 4.41 -3.94
CA PHE A 54 -8.53 4.38 -2.70
C PHE A 54 -8.12 5.77 -2.27
N ARG A 55 -8.16 6.02 -0.95
CA ARG A 55 -7.73 7.27 -0.33
C ARG A 55 -6.82 6.97 0.84
N PHE A 56 -5.73 7.70 0.91
CA PHE A 56 -4.70 7.55 1.93
C PHE A 56 -4.56 8.86 2.69
N TYR A 57 -4.69 8.79 4.01
CA TYR A 57 -4.52 9.92 4.91
C TYR A 57 -3.24 9.69 5.70
N LEU A 58 -2.22 10.52 5.39
CA LEU A 58 -0.90 10.43 5.97
C LEU A 58 -0.73 11.50 7.03
N ASP A 59 -0.26 11.11 8.21
CA ASP A 59 -0.02 12.01 9.34
C ASP A 59 1.26 11.65 10.08
N ALA A 60 1.82 12.64 10.79
CA ALA A 60 2.94 12.47 11.71
C ALA A 60 2.51 12.97 13.11
N PRO A 61 1.77 12.15 13.88
CA PRO A 61 1.20 12.57 15.17
C PRO A 61 2.24 12.78 16.26
N GLN A 62 3.42 12.17 16.11
CA GLN A 62 4.54 12.25 17.05
C GLN A 62 5.87 12.24 16.27
N GLU A 63 6.95 12.60 16.97
CA GLU A 63 8.31 12.46 16.44
C GLU A 63 8.62 10.99 16.17
N ASN A 64 9.29 10.69 15.06
CA ASN A 64 9.63 9.34 14.59
C ASN A 64 8.41 8.41 14.41
N MET A 65 7.26 8.98 14.11
CA MET A 65 6.05 8.22 13.82
C MET A 65 5.30 8.79 12.62
N VAL A 66 5.10 7.94 11.62
CA VAL A 66 4.21 8.24 10.48
C VAL A 66 3.06 7.24 10.47
N THR A 67 1.86 7.73 10.25
CA THR A 67 0.65 6.91 10.16
C THR A 67 0.03 7.01 8.77
N CYS A 68 -0.51 5.88 8.28
CA CYS A 68 -1.24 5.79 7.04
C CYS A 68 -2.61 5.16 7.28
N LYS A 69 -3.65 5.98 7.28
CA LYS A 69 -5.04 5.50 7.30
C LYS A 69 -5.52 5.39 5.86
N ALA A 70 -6.04 4.22 5.50
CA ALA A 70 -6.51 3.95 4.15
C ALA A 70 -8.01 3.67 4.14
N THR A 71 -8.73 4.32 3.22
CA THR A 71 -10.14 4.05 2.93
C THR A 71 -10.29 3.57 1.49
N VAL A 72 -11.37 2.84 1.25
CA VAL A 72 -11.80 2.41 -0.07
C VAL A 72 -13.23 2.81 -0.30
N LYS A 73 -13.50 3.36 -1.47
CA LYS A 73 -14.82 3.81 -1.88
C LYS A 73 -15.34 2.99 -3.07
N TYR A 74 -16.58 2.51 -2.96
CA TYR A 74 -17.32 1.83 -4.01
C TYR A 74 -18.64 2.58 -4.23
N GLY A 75 -18.71 3.37 -5.31
CA GLY A 75 -19.84 4.25 -5.56
C GLY A 75 -20.01 5.27 -4.42
N ASP A 76 -21.14 5.24 -3.72
CA ASP A 76 -21.42 6.15 -2.61
C ASP A 76 -20.98 5.63 -1.23
N ARG A 77 -20.44 4.40 -1.18
CA ARG A 77 -20.02 3.76 0.08
C ARG A 77 -18.52 3.90 0.28
N GLU A 78 -18.11 4.45 1.41
CA GLU A 78 -16.69 4.56 1.80
C GLU A 78 -16.49 3.92 3.18
N PHE A 79 -15.42 3.14 3.33
CA PHE A 79 -15.08 2.45 4.58
C PHE A 79 -13.58 2.21 4.68
N SER A 80 -13.11 1.83 5.86
CA SER A 80 -11.70 1.50 6.06
C SER A 80 -11.27 0.33 5.20
N LEU A 81 -10.09 0.43 4.56
CA LEU A 81 -9.49 -0.68 3.81
C LEU A 81 -9.27 -1.92 4.69
N TYR A 82 -9.18 -1.74 6.00
CA TYR A 82 -8.94 -2.79 6.99
C TYR A 82 -10.22 -3.28 7.70
N THR A 83 -11.40 -2.80 7.29
CA THR A 83 -12.64 -3.32 7.88
C THR A 83 -12.80 -4.80 7.61
N THR A 84 -13.27 -5.52 8.63
CA THR A 84 -13.62 -6.94 8.57
C THR A 84 -15.09 -7.18 8.22
N ASP A 85 -15.89 -6.11 8.10
CA ASP A 85 -17.30 -6.19 7.80
C ASP A 85 -17.52 -6.89 6.45
N ASP A 86 -18.54 -7.71 6.40
CA ASP A 86 -18.93 -8.42 5.18
C ASP A 86 -19.70 -7.48 4.24
N ILE A 87 -18.93 -6.72 3.46
CA ILE A 87 -19.45 -5.79 2.48
C ILE A 87 -19.47 -6.48 1.13
N ALA A 88 -20.67 -6.65 0.58
CA ALA A 88 -20.86 -7.28 -0.72
C ALA A 88 -20.18 -6.50 -1.86
N ALA A 89 -19.73 -7.21 -2.87
CA ALA A 89 -19.18 -6.68 -4.12
C ALA A 89 -17.84 -5.88 -3.99
N ARG A 90 -16.97 -6.26 -3.03
CA ARG A 90 -15.60 -5.73 -2.92
C ARG A 90 -14.66 -6.41 -3.92
N ASP A 91 -13.75 -5.66 -4.53
CA ASP A 91 -12.63 -6.21 -5.29
C ASP A 91 -11.44 -6.52 -4.36
N MET A 92 -11.52 -7.68 -3.71
CA MET A 92 -10.51 -8.12 -2.75
C MET A 92 -9.11 -8.27 -3.35
N ASN A 93 -9.00 -8.51 -4.66
CA ASN A 93 -7.68 -8.58 -5.32
C ASN A 93 -7.02 -7.20 -5.36
N ARG A 94 -7.74 -6.17 -5.81
CA ARG A 94 -7.21 -4.79 -5.83
C ARG A 94 -6.92 -4.28 -4.44
N GLU A 95 -7.81 -4.53 -3.48
CA GLU A 95 -7.58 -4.15 -2.08
C GLU A 95 -6.35 -4.85 -1.48
N THR A 96 -6.13 -6.12 -1.82
CA THR A 96 -4.93 -6.84 -1.36
C THR A 96 -3.66 -6.27 -1.95
N VAL A 97 -3.67 -5.89 -3.23
CA VAL A 97 -2.51 -5.21 -3.85
C VAL A 97 -2.20 -3.90 -3.12
N VAL A 98 -3.22 -3.08 -2.84
CA VAL A 98 -3.04 -1.80 -2.13
C VAL A 98 -2.57 -2.02 -0.70
N ARG A 99 -3.14 -2.98 0.03
CA ARG A 99 -2.64 -3.35 1.37
C ARG A 99 -1.17 -3.75 1.35
N ASN A 100 -0.74 -4.53 0.35
CA ASN A 100 0.66 -4.92 0.23
C ASN A 100 1.59 -3.73 -0.02
N VAL A 101 1.14 -2.71 -0.78
CA VAL A 101 1.90 -1.46 -0.95
C VAL A 101 2.08 -0.76 0.38
N ILE A 102 1.02 -0.63 1.20
CA ILE A 102 1.11 -0.01 2.51
C ILE A 102 2.02 -0.82 3.46
N HIS A 103 1.84 -2.14 3.50
CA HIS A 103 2.61 -3.03 4.38
C HIS A 103 4.11 -3.07 4.03
N LYS A 104 4.48 -2.82 2.79
CA LYS A 104 5.90 -2.71 2.40
C LYS A 104 6.63 -1.63 3.20
N TYR A 105 5.92 -0.54 3.54
CA TYR A 105 6.46 0.64 4.20
C TYR A 105 5.90 0.83 5.61
N SER A 106 5.50 -0.22 6.30
CA SER A 106 5.00 -0.12 7.68
C SER A 106 5.52 -1.26 8.53
N ASN A 107 5.92 -0.96 9.77
CA ASN A 107 6.42 -1.93 10.74
C ASN A 107 5.42 -2.24 11.86
N ALA A 108 4.32 -1.50 11.95
CA ALA A 108 3.27 -1.71 12.94
C ALA A 108 1.87 -1.43 12.38
N PHE A 109 0.84 -1.83 13.12
CA PHE A 109 -0.56 -1.58 12.80
C PHE A 109 -1.33 -1.20 14.06
N HIS A 110 -2.12 -0.13 14.00
CA HIS A 110 -2.97 0.32 15.09
C HIS A 110 -4.41 -0.16 14.87
N PRO A 111 -4.88 -1.21 15.60
CA PRO A 111 -6.14 -1.88 15.29
C PRO A 111 -7.39 -1.01 15.54
N PHE A 112 -7.38 -0.15 16.55
CA PHE A 112 -8.52 0.73 16.85
C PHE A 112 -8.70 1.85 15.84
N GLU A 113 -7.60 2.44 15.37
CA GLU A 113 -7.61 3.49 14.35
C GLU A 113 -7.60 2.93 12.94
N GLN A 114 -7.37 1.62 12.80
CA GLN A 114 -7.27 0.91 11.53
C GLN A 114 -6.26 1.59 10.58
N CYS A 115 -5.10 1.92 11.09
CA CYS A 115 -4.02 2.54 10.31
C CYS A 115 -2.71 1.75 10.40
N ALA A 116 -1.96 1.78 9.31
CA ALA A 116 -0.59 1.30 9.29
C ALA A 116 0.32 2.37 9.92
N VAL A 117 1.38 1.93 10.58
CA VAL A 117 2.29 2.79 11.33
C VAL A 117 3.73 2.48 10.94
N ILE A 118 4.52 3.52 10.80
CA ILE A 118 5.98 3.48 10.78
C ILE A 118 6.40 4.12 12.10
N ALA A 119 7.09 3.40 12.96
CA ALA A 119 7.53 3.92 14.24
C ALA A 119 8.96 3.48 14.53
N ASP A 120 9.77 4.42 15.03
CA ASP A 120 11.14 4.19 15.49
C ASP A 120 12.06 3.50 14.45
N ASP A 121 11.83 3.77 13.16
CA ASP A 121 12.60 3.22 12.04
C ASP A 121 12.86 4.32 10.99
N GLU A 122 13.98 5.02 11.15
CA GLU A 122 14.36 6.16 10.30
C GLU A 122 14.60 5.75 8.83
N GLU A 123 15.09 4.53 8.60
CA GLU A 123 15.34 4.03 7.24
C GLU A 123 14.01 3.77 6.51
N MET A 124 13.08 3.10 7.18
CA MET A 124 11.73 2.86 6.64
C MET A 124 10.96 4.17 6.45
N GLU A 125 11.08 5.12 7.40
CA GLU A 125 10.47 6.44 7.26
C GLU A 125 11.01 7.18 6.04
N TYR A 126 12.34 7.17 5.85
CA TYR A 126 12.98 7.77 4.69
C TYR A 126 12.51 7.12 3.38
N GLU A 127 12.49 5.78 3.30
CA GLU A 127 11.98 5.06 2.12
C GLU A 127 10.52 5.39 1.85
N PHE A 128 9.69 5.49 2.89
CA PHE A 128 8.28 5.85 2.75
C PHE A 128 8.11 7.27 2.20
N LEU A 129 8.84 8.24 2.73
CA LEU A 129 8.74 9.64 2.31
C LEU A 129 9.24 9.86 0.87
N THR A 130 10.24 9.09 0.42
CA THR A 130 10.84 9.21 -0.91
C THR A 130 10.15 8.38 -1.99
N GLU A 131 9.78 7.15 -1.67
CA GLU A 131 9.23 6.18 -2.62
C GLU A 131 7.79 5.78 -2.28
N GLY A 132 7.48 5.59 -0.99
CA GLY A 132 6.19 5.07 -0.52
C GLY A 132 5.02 5.98 -0.87
N ILE A 133 5.17 7.29 -0.67
CA ILE A 133 4.13 8.28 -1.04
C ILE A 133 3.83 8.21 -2.53
N GLN A 134 4.84 8.11 -3.38
CA GLN A 134 4.66 7.99 -4.83
C GLN A 134 3.98 6.66 -5.21
N ALA A 135 4.34 5.57 -4.52
CA ALA A 135 3.68 4.28 -4.74
C ALA A 135 2.19 4.31 -4.35
N LEU A 136 1.82 5.03 -3.29
CA LEU A 136 0.42 5.25 -2.92
C LEU A 136 -0.30 6.14 -3.93
N GLN A 137 0.33 7.22 -4.41
CA GLN A 137 -0.22 8.10 -5.44
C GLN A 137 -0.49 7.38 -6.77
N ALA A 138 0.27 6.34 -7.09
CA ALA A 138 0.04 5.52 -8.27
C ALA A 138 -1.23 4.67 -8.21
N VAL A 139 -1.77 4.43 -7.00
CA VAL A 139 -2.94 3.55 -6.80
C VAL A 139 -4.17 4.27 -6.22
N GLY A 140 -4.04 5.54 -5.75
CA GLY A 140 -5.16 6.30 -5.19
C GLY A 140 -4.83 7.74 -4.86
N GLU A 141 -5.77 8.43 -4.20
CA GLU A 141 -5.60 9.80 -3.74
C GLU A 141 -4.85 9.85 -2.40
N VAL A 142 -3.86 10.73 -2.28
CA VAL A 142 -3.05 10.88 -1.06
C VAL A 142 -3.26 12.26 -0.44
N PHE A 143 -3.67 12.27 0.82
CA PHE A 143 -3.85 13.46 1.65
C PHE A 143 -2.77 13.48 2.72
N ILE A 144 -2.01 14.56 2.78
CA ILE A 144 -0.85 14.70 3.68
C ILE A 144 -1.16 15.81 4.68
N SER A 145 -1.03 15.52 5.97
CA SER A 145 -1.22 16.50 7.05
C SER A 145 -0.14 17.58 7.05
N ASP A 146 -0.41 18.70 7.69
CA ASP A 146 0.58 19.76 7.85
C ASP A 146 1.74 19.33 8.75
N ALA A 147 1.54 18.39 9.66
CA ALA A 147 2.59 17.83 10.50
C ALA A 147 3.60 17.05 9.63
N LEU A 148 3.12 16.15 8.79
CA LEU A 148 3.97 15.37 7.90
C LEU A 148 4.67 16.23 6.83
N ARG A 149 4.01 17.29 6.32
CA ARG A 149 4.62 18.21 5.35
C ARG A 149 5.83 18.97 5.89
N ARG A 150 5.94 19.13 7.21
CA ARG A 150 7.06 19.83 7.86
C ARG A 150 8.29 18.96 8.03
N ILE A 151 8.17 17.66 7.81
CA ILE A 151 9.31 16.74 7.85
C ILE A 151 10.15 16.99 6.62
N GLU A 152 11.36 17.53 6.85
CA GLU A 152 12.36 17.73 5.81
C GLU A 152 13.14 16.43 5.61
N VAL A 153 13.05 15.86 4.41
CA VAL A 153 13.89 14.72 4.04
C VAL A 153 15.29 15.25 3.71
N ARG A 154 16.21 15.06 4.63
CA ARG A 154 17.63 15.40 4.40
C ARG A 154 18.38 14.15 3.97
N ASN A 155 19.07 14.23 2.84
CA ASN A 155 19.99 13.17 2.44
C ASN A 155 21.11 13.05 3.48
N SER A 156 21.41 11.83 3.91
CA SER A 156 22.57 11.59 4.77
C SER A 156 23.83 12.13 4.10
N PRO A 157 24.67 12.92 4.82
CA PRO A 157 25.90 13.44 4.24
C PRO A 157 26.79 12.26 3.82
N LYS A 158 27.31 12.33 2.59
CA LYS A 158 28.28 11.32 2.11
C LYS A 158 29.57 11.50 2.90
N VAL A 159 29.84 10.56 3.80
CA VAL A 159 31.09 10.52 4.55
C VAL A 159 32.09 9.67 3.75
N THR A 160 33.22 10.28 3.37
CA THR A 160 34.33 9.57 2.75
C THR A 160 35.45 9.41 3.79
N VAL A 161 35.85 8.18 4.02
CA VAL A 161 36.99 7.87 4.88
C VAL A 161 38.21 7.63 4.00
N GLY A 162 39.16 8.53 4.07
CA GLY A 162 40.49 8.36 3.46
C GLY A 162 41.43 7.67 4.43
N VAL A 163 42.16 6.67 3.94
CA VAL A 163 43.18 5.97 4.70
C VAL A 163 44.51 6.14 3.96
N SER A 164 45.50 6.71 4.60
CA SER A 164 46.86 6.88 4.04
C SER A 164 47.92 6.38 4.99
N LEU A 165 48.99 5.84 4.45
CA LEU A 165 50.15 5.39 5.22
C LEU A 165 51.28 6.41 5.01
N SER A 166 51.71 7.08 6.08
CA SER A 166 52.83 8.02 6.09
C SER A 166 53.92 7.44 7.01
N GLY A 167 54.97 6.88 6.39
CA GLY A 167 56.02 6.16 7.15
C GLY A 167 55.45 4.93 7.88
N ASN A 168 55.53 4.89 9.22
CA ASN A 168 54.98 3.84 10.07
C ASN A 168 53.64 4.24 10.72
N LEU A 169 53.02 5.35 10.31
CA LEU A 169 51.78 5.84 10.87
C LEU A 169 50.65 5.72 9.86
N LEU A 170 49.55 5.16 10.29
CA LEU A 170 48.30 5.10 9.54
C LEU A 170 47.51 6.38 9.84
N GLU A 171 47.29 7.21 8.82
CA GLU A 171 46.47 8.40 8.90
C GLU A 171 45.06 8.13 8.40
N LEU A 172 44.07 8.44 9.23
CA LEU A 172 42.66 8.35 8.90
C LEU A 172 42.08 9.74 8.76
N SER A 173 41.56 10.06 7.58
CA SER A 173 40.87 11.34 7.32
C SER A 173 39.40 11.06 7.05
N MET A 174 38.52 11.84 7.69
CA MET A 174 37.08 11.81 7.40
C MET A 174 36.68 13.13 6.74
N THR A 175 36.09 13.05 5.57
CA THR A 175 35.49 14.20 4.89
C THR A 175 33.98 13.93 4.73
N ALA A 176 33.16 14.84 5.28
CA ALA A 176 31.72 14.85 5.03
C ALA A 176 31.44 15.88 3.93
N GLY A 177 30.87 15.42 2.81
CA GLY A 177 30.37 16.30 1.75
C GLY A 177 29.07 16.95 2.21
N ASP A 178 28.93 18.25 1.95
CA ASP A 178 27.71 19.06 2.14
C ASP A 178 27.14 19.18 3.56
N ILE A 179 28.01 19.44 4.56
CA ILE A 179 27.54 20.05 5.81
C ILE A 179 27.66 21.57 5.63
N SER A 180 26.52 22.24 5.34
CA SER A 180 26.41 23.69 5.48
C SER A 180 26.72 24.04 6.93
N LYS A 181 27.79 24.82 7.14
CA LYS A 181 28.05 25.44 8.45
C LYS A 181 27.03 26.56 8.63
N GLU A 182 26.07 26.38 9.52
CA GLU A 182 25.39 27.50 10.16
C GLU A 182 26.29 28.15 11.19
#